data_f40f1d536776b1df8143b58d021d65b1
#
_entry.id   f40f1d536776b1df8143b58d021d65b1
#
_cell.length_a   1.000
_cell.length_b   1.000
_cell.length_c   1.000
_cell.angle_alpha   90.00
_cell.angle_beta   90.00
_cell.angle_gamma   90.00
#
_symmetry.space_group_name_H-M   'P 1'
#
loop_
_entity.id
_entity.type
_entity.pdbx_description
1 polymer ?
#
loop_
_entity_poly.entity_id
_entity_poly.type
_entity_poly.pdbx_seq_one_letter_code
_entity_poly.pdbx_strand_id
1 'polypeptide(L)'
;MKCVGSIAELQEEVAKAVAAGISNPECPDDVDLHRPIVDGFTLLSSSGKPMNREPFVMDCWFDSGCAPFAQWHHPFDGGETFDASFPVDYICEGVDQTRGWFYTLLAVSTTVFDMPAYKRCLSLGLILDAEGKKMSKSRGNIVDPWDHFNREGADATRWYMVTAGAPWSPLKFDSNGVRETYAKMFLTLWNIYKFHADYAALDGF
;
A
#
# COMPACT_ATOMS: atom_id res chain seq x y z
N MET A 1 14.99 5.09 27.19
CA MET A 1 14.80 5.22 25.71
C MET A 1 14.32 6.63 25.45
N LYS A 2 14.80 7.29 24.40
CA LYS A 2 14.32 8.60 23.93
C LYS A 2 13.96 8.46 22.45
N CYS A 3 12.78 8.96 22.08
CA CYS A 3 12.38 9.10 20.68
C CYS A 3 12.68 10.53 20.24
N VAL A 4 13.27 10.70 19.08
CA VAL A 4 13.54 12.00 18.44
C VAL A 4 12.61 12.15 17.25
N GLY A 5 11.76 13.16 17.27
CA GLY A 5 10.67 13.32 16.31
C GLY A 5 10.94 14.32 15.17
N SER A 6 12.07 15.04 15.22
CA SER A 6 12.44 16.01 14.18
C SER A 6 13.93 16.23 14.11
N ILE A 7 14.40 16.80 12.98
CA ILE A 7 15.81 17.22 12.82
C ILE A 7 16.16 18.31 13.85
N ALA A 8 15.29 19.26 14.09
CA ALA A 8 15.48 20.31 15.09
C ALA A 8 15.68 19.74 16.49
N GLU A 9 14.86 18.74 16.88
CA GLU A 9 15.05 18.04 18.18
C GLU A 9 16.37 17.27 18.21
N LEU A 10 16.78 16.64 17.11
CA LEU A 10 18.07 15.96 17.01
C LEU A 10 19.22 16.93 17.25
N GLN A 11 19.18 18.09 16.60
CA GLN A 11 20.17 19.16 16.76
C GLN A 11 20.27 19.65 18.19
N GLU A 12 19.13 19.90 18.85
CA GLU A 12 19.10 20.29 20.27
C GLU A 12 19.73 19.24 21.18
N GLU A 13 19.41 17.96 20.94
CA GLU A 13 19.94 16.86 21.75
C GLU A 13 21.44 16.62 21.51
N VAL A 14 21.88 16.77 20.24
CA VAL A 14 23.30 16.74 19.90
C VAL A 14 24.04 17.90 20.57
N ALA A 15 23.49 19.13 20.54
CA ALA A 15 24.09 20.28 21.23
C ALA A 15 24.22 20.07 22.76
N LYS A 16 23.18 19.46 23.41
CA LYS A 16 23.24 19.10 24.82
C LYS A 16 24.35 18.07 25.12
N ALA A 17 24.51 17.08 24.23
CA ALA A 17 25.54 16.05 24.35
C ALA A 17 26.96 16.65 24.21
N VAL A 18 27.14 17.54 23.22
CA VAL A 18 28.41 18.26 22.99
C VAL A 18 28.76 19.16 24.20
N ALA A 19 27.79 19.89 24.75
CA ALA A 19 27.98 20.71 25.94
C ALA A 19 28.39 19.88 27.17
N ALA A 20 27.99 18.60 27.22
CA ALA A 20 28.40 17.64 28.26
C ALA A 20 29.72 16.91 27.94
N GLY A 21 30.44 17.31 26.89
CA GLY A 21 31.74 16.75 26.52
C GLY A 21 31.67 15.49 25.63
N ILE A 22 30.52 15.15 25.06
CA ILE A 22 30.39 14.02 24.15
C ILE A 22 30.68 14.54 22.72
N SER A 23 31.66 13.92 22.05
CA SER A 23 31.97 14.25 20.66
C SER A 23 30.86 13.78 19.72
N ASN A 24 30.40 14.65 18.83
CA ASN A 24 29.39 14.35 17.80
C ASN A 24 29.81 14.94 16.46
N PRO A 25 29.36 14.39 15.32
CA PRO A 25 29.42 15.05 14.04
C PRO A 25 28.52 16.30 13.99
N GLU A 26 28.70 17.16 12.99
CA GLU A 26 27.75 18.23 12.69
C GLU A 26 26.39 17.66 12.32
N CYS A 27 25.32 18.35 12.76
CA CYS A 27 23.94 17.98 12.45
C CYS A 27 23.28 19.16 11.70
N PRO A 28 23.48 19.29 10.37
CA PRO A 28 22.87 20.33 9.55
C PRO A 28 21.37 20.10 9.37
N ASP A 29 20.66 21.12 8.83
CA ASP A 29 19.22 21.06 8.60
C ASP A 29 18.82 19.98 7.57
N ASP A 30 19.75 19.62 6.66
CA ASP A 30 19.59 18.61 5.61
C ASP A 30 20.33 17.30 5.96
N VAL A 31 20.59 17.04 7.23
CA VAL A 31 21.30 15.82 7.67
C VAL A 31 20.65 14.56 7.12
N ASP A 32 21.49 13.69 6.55
CA ASP A 32 21.04 12.37 6.10
C ASP A 32 20.79 11.45 7.29
N LEU A 33 19.51 11.07 7.48
CA LEU A 33 19.06 10.19 8.56
C LEU A 33 19.24 8.69 8.23
N HIS A 34 19.81 8.34 7.07
CA HIS A 34 20.12 6.95 6.73
C HIS A 34 21.41 6.48 7.42
N ARG A 35 21.50 5.18 7.55
CA ARG A 35 22.75 4.54 7.98
C ARG A 35 23.82 4.61 6.88
N PRO A 36 25.08 4.81 7.21
CA PRO A 36 25.67 4.84 8.57
C PRO A 36 25.70 6.23 9.24
N ILE A 37 25.25 7.29 8.55
CA ILE A 37 25.36 8.69 9.01
C ILE A 37 24.70 8.87 10.38
N VAL A 38 23.42 8.48 10.48
CA VAL A 38 22.62 8.63 11.71
C VAL A 38 23.18 7.85 12.90
N ASP A 39 23.93 6.78 12.67
CA ASP A 39 24.57 5.99 13.72
C ASP A 39 25.76 6.70 14.37
N GLY A 40 26.26 7.80 13.77
CA GLY A 40 27.34 8.62 14.30
C GLY A 40 26.93 9.54 15.46
N PHE A 41 25.63 9.78 15.66
CA PHE A 41 25.14 10.64 16.71
C PHE A 41 25.05 9.91 18.06
N THR A 42 25.60 10.54 19.10
CA THR A 42 25.50 10.08 20.50
C THR A 42 24.79 11.16 21.32
N LEU A 43 23.67 10.80 21.90
CA LEU A 43 22.88 11.72 22.73
C LEU A 43 23.18 11.56 24.21
N LEU A 44 22.60 12.42 25.02
CA LEU A 44 22.77 12.39 26.50
C LEU A 44 21.48 11.91 27.16
N SER A 45 21.56 10.88 28.00
CA SER A 45 20.42 10.42 28.79
C SER A 45 20.11 11.39 29.95
N SER A 46 18.92 11.29 30.52
CA SER A 46 18.53 12.04 31.72
C SER A 46 19.44 11.76 32.94
N SER A 47 20.18 10.65 32.95
CA SER A 47 21.14 10.29 33.96
C SER A 47 22.58 10.74 33.65
N GLY A 48 22.80 11.52 32.59
CA GLY A 48 24.11 12.01 32.17
C GLY A 48 24.98 10.96 31.44
N LYS A 49 24.42 9.83 31.02
CA LYS A 49 25.16 8.78 30.29
C LYS A 49 24.97 8.92 28.77
N PRO A 50 26.00 8.58 27.97
CA PRO A 50 25.86 8.52 26.53
C PRO A 50 24.78 7.53 26.12
N MET A 51 24.01 7.89 25.07
CA MET A 51 23.02 7.05 24.41
C MET A 51 23.34 6.96 22.93
N ASN A 52 23.43 5.77 22.42
CA ASN A 52 23.55 5.51 20.98
C ASN A 52 22.17 5.17 20.38
N ARG A 53 22.06 5.33 19.07
CA ARG A 53 20.86 4.93 18.34
C ARG A 53 20.61 3.43 18.50
N GLU A 54 19.36 3.05 18.61
CA GLU A 54 18.93 1.65 18.53
C GLU A 54 19.34 1.08 17.15
N PRO A 55 20.08 -0.05 17.08
CA PRO A 55 20.63 -0.57 15.83
C PRO A 55 19.55 -1.14 14.88
N PHE A 56 18.39 -1.47 15.41
CA PHE A 56 17.29 -1.99 14.60
C PHE A 56 16.57 -0.87 13.85
N VAL A 57 16.03 -1.22 12.69
CA VAL A 57 15.14 -0.38 11.88
C VAL A 57 13.74 -0.94 12.04
N MET A 58 12.74 -0.09 12.08
CA MET A 58 11.34 -0.54 12.11
C MET A 58 11.03 -1.32 10.83
N ASP A 59 10.19 -2.32 10.95
CA ASP A 59 9.70 -3.12 9.84
C ASP A 59 8.95 -2.23 8.83
N CYS A 60 9.11 -2.50 7.54
CA CYS A 60 8.42 -1.76 6.47
C CYS A 60 6.88 -1.83 6.60
N TRP A 61 6.37 -2.87 7.25
CA TRP A 61 4.95 -2.99 7.56
C TRP A 61 4.46 -2.00 8.61
N PHE A 62 5.36 -1.47 9.45
CA PHE A 62 5.01 -0.36 10.34
C PHE A 62 4.68 0.89 9.53
N ASP A 63 5.52 1.26 8.57
CA ASP A 63 5.28 2.42 7.70
C ASP A 63 3.96 2.27 6.94
N SER A 64 3.72 1.11 6.33
CA SER A 64 2.46 0.83 5.64
C SER A 64 1.25 0.81 6.56
N GLY A 65 1.43 0.42 7.82
CA GLY A 65 0.42 0.47 8.88
C GLY A 65 0.06 1.89 9.31
N CYS A 66 0.96 2.85 9.08
CA CYS A 66 0.73 4.28 9.34
C CYS A 66 -0.06 4.99 8.23
N ALA A 67 -0.27 4.36 7.05
CA ALA A 67 -0.90 4.99 5.88
C ALA A 67 -2.19 5.78 6.17
N PRO A 68 -3.14 5.33 7.01
CA PRO A 68 -4.39 6.05 7.25
C PRO A 68 -4.24 7.46 7.80
N PHE A 69 -3.14 7.77 8.46
CA PHE A 69 -2.86 9.09 9.03
C PHE A 69 -1.62 9.74 8.42
N ALA A 70 -0.59 8.98 8.07
CA ALA A 70 0.63 9.51 7.48
C ALA A 70 0.41 10.16 6.10
N GLN A 71 -0.51 9.63 5.29
CA GLN A 71 -0.87 10.22 3.99
C GLN A 71 -1.40 11.66 4.09
N TRP A 72 -1.95 12.05 5.23
CA TRP A 72 -2.45 13.39 5.51
C TRP A 72 -1.46 14.24 6.30
N HIS A 73 -0.25 13.73 6.54
CA HIS A 73 0.75 14.36 7.40
C HIS A 73 0.26 14.64 8.84
N HIS A 74 -0.75 13.90 9.29
CA HIS A 74 -1.27 14.00 10.66
C HIS A 74 -0.21 13.49 11.68
N PRO A 75 0.03 14.15 12.84
CA PRO A 75 -0.74 15.26 13.42
C PRO A 75 -0.23 16.67 13.05
N PHE A 76 0.75 16.80 12.16
CA PHE A 76 1.42 18.06 11.87
C PHE A 76 0.60 18.94 10.90
N ASP A 77 -0.16 18.31 10.00
CA ASP A 77 -1.02 18.95 9.01
C ASP A 77 -2.23 18.05 8.71
N GLY A 78 -3.14 18.48 7.83
CA GLY A 78 -4.23 17.69 7.28
C GLY A 78 -5.29 17.22 8.29
N GLY A 79 -5.39 17.83 9.47
CA GLY A 79 -6.26 17.38 10.56
C GLY A 79 -7.73 17.25 10.16
N GLU A 80 -8.29 18.24 9.46
CA GLU A 80 -9.69 18.18 9.00
C GLU A 80 -9.95 17.02 8.04
N THR A 81 -9.01 16.76 7.13
CA THR A 81 -9.10 15.64 6.17
C THR A 81 -8.95 14.30 6.89
N PHE A 82 -8.06 14.23 7.86
CA PHE A 82 -7.91 13.06 8.70
C PHE A 82 -9.19 12.77 9.48
N ASP A 83 -9.73 13.73 10.19
CA ASP A 83 -10.97 13.59 10.99
C ASP A 83 -12.17 13.14 10.12
N ALA A 84 -12.25 13.63 8.88
CA ALA A 84 -13.30 13.26 7.95
C ALA A 84 -13.11 11.85 7.34
N SER A 85 -11.88 11.35 7.30
CA SER A 85 -11.51 10.11 6.59
C SER A 85 -11.20 8.93 7.50
N PHE A 86 -10.93 9.17 8.79
CA PHE A 86 -10.51 8.15 9.74
C PHE A 86 -11.62 7.76 10.73
N PRO A 87 -11.86 6.47 10.97
CA PRO A 87 -11.33 5.31 10.25
C PRO A 87 -11.87 5.22 8.81
N VAL A 88 -11.06 4.72 7.87
CA VAL A 88 -11.46 4.59 6.46
C VAL A 88 -12.66 3.67 6.29
N ASP A 89 -13.50 3.90 5.29
CA ASP A 89 -14.75 3.17 5.13
C ASP A 89 -14.53 1.70 4.82
N TYR A 90 -13.55 1.37 3.97
CA TYR A 90 -13.18 -0.02 3.71
C TYR A 90 -11.75 -0.15 3.16
N ILE A 91 -11.19 -1.35 3.30
CA ILE A 91 -9.95 -1.79 2.68
C ILE A 91 -10.21 -3.08 1.90
N CYS A 92 -9.42 -3.29 0.83
CA CYS A 92 -9.60 -4.44 -0.05
C CYS A 92 -8.24 -4.90 -0.57
N GLU A 93 -7.82 -6.10 -0.17
CA GLU A 93 -6.58 -6.75 -0.60
C GLU A 93 -6.71 -8.26 -0.54
N GLY A 94 -5.68 -8.99 -0.96
CA GLY A 94 -5.64 -10.46 -0.91
C GLY A 94 -5.69 -11.03 0.51
N VAL A 95 -6.15 -12.25 0.65
CA VAL A 95 -6.27 -12.97 1.93
C VAL A 95 -4.94 -13.13 2.67
N ASP A 96 -3.82 -13.10 1.98
CA ASP A 96 -2.46 -13.12 2.55
C ASP A 96 -2.17 -11.89 3.43
N GLN A 97 -2.88 -10.76 3.21
CA GLN A 97 -2.76 -9.54 4.00
C GLN A 97 -3.35 -9.65 5.42
N THR A 98 -4.00 -10.74 5.75
CA THR A 98 -4.36 -11.08 7.14
C THR A 98 -3.14 -11.24 8.05
N ARG A 99 -1.97 -11.52 7.47
CA ARG A 99 -0.65 -11.57 8.13
C ARG A 99 0.31 -10.49 7.63
N GLY A 100 -0.21 -9.43 7.04
CA GLY A 100 0.51 -8.29 6.51
C GLY A 100 -0.22 -6.99 6.78
N TRP A 101 -0.66 -6.31 5.75
CA TRP A 101 -1.23 -4.97 5.84
C TRP A 101 -2.48 -4.85 6.71
N PHE A 102 -3.43 -5.78 6.63
CA PHE A 102 -4.62 -5.75 7.49
C PHE A 102 -4.26 -5.78 8.97
N TYR A 103 -3.29 -6.64 9.33
CA TYR A 103 -2.79 -6.75 10.69
C TYR A 103 -2.08 -5.47 11.14
N THR A 104 -1.17 -4.93 10.34
CA THR A 104 -0.37 -3.76 10.72
C THR A 104 -1.21 -2.49 10.79
N LEU A 105 -2.17 -2.30 9.87
CA LEU A 105 -3.17 -1.23 9.98
C LEU A 105 -3.91 -1.28 11.32
N LEU A 106 -4.38 -2.47 11.71
CA LEU A 106 -5.11 -2.65 12.96
C LEU A 106 -4.20 -2.41 14.17
N ALA A 107 -3.01 -3.01 14.18
CA ALA A 107 -2.09 -2.93 15.31
C ALA A 107 -1.60 -1.51 15.57
N VAL A 108 -1.13 -0.80 14.52
CA VAL A 108 -0.64 0.57 14.63
C VAL A 108 -1.76 1.52 15.04
N SER A 109 -2.90 1.45 14.36
CA SER A 109 -4.02 2.33 14.63
C SER A 109 -4.59 2.15 16.04
N THR A 110 -4.77 0.91 16.49
CA THR A 110 -5.24 0.64 17.85
C THR A 110 -4.25 1.13 18.90
N THR A 111 -2.95 1.00 18.63
CA THR A 111 -1.92 1.49 19.56
C THR A 111 -1.91 3.02 19.67
N VAL A 112 -2.12 3.73 18.56
CA VAL A 112 -2.01 5.20 18.51
C VAL A 112 -3.35 5.89 18.85
N PHE A 113 -4.48 5.36 18.36
CA PHE A 113 -5.78 6.01 18.41
C PHE A 113 -6.83 5.24 19.23
N ASP A 114 -6.47 4.09 19.80
CA ASP A 114 -7.39 3.19 20.53
C ASP A 114 -8.63 2.75 19.70
N MET A 115 -8.46 2.68 18.36
CA MET A 115 -9.51 2.28 17.43
C MET A 115 -8.94 1.68 16.15
N PRO A 116 -9.73 0.82 15.44
CA PRO A 116 -9.27 0.24 14.18
C PRO A 116 -9.16 1.30 13.09
N ALA A 117 -8.21 1.07 12.14
CA ALA A 117 -7.99 1.97 11.01
C ALA A 117 -9.11 1.95 9.96
N TYR A 118 -9.95 0.93 9.95
CA TYR A 118 -10.96 0.68 8.92
C TYR A 118 -12.27 0.13 9.50
N LYS A 119 -13.37 0.45 8.86
CA LYS A 119 -14.72 -0.01 9.24
C LYS A 119 -15.07 -1.37 8.63
N ARG A 120 -14.58 -1.65 7.43
CA ARG A 120 -14.85 -2.88 6.66
C ARG A 120 -13.59 -3.37 5.96
N CYS A 121 -13.45 -4.70 5.86
CA CYS A 121 -12.36 -5.34 5.15
C CYS A 121 -12.93 -6.34 4.15
N LEU A 122 -12.64 -6.14 2.87
CA LEU A 122 -12.89 -7.13 1.82
C LEU A 122 -11.60 -7.90 1.55
N SER A 123 -11.57 -9.14 2.01
CA SER A 123 -10.45 -10.05 1.77
C SER A 123 -10.67 -10.82 0.47
N LEU A 124 -9.84 -10.57 -0.55
CA LEU A 124 -9.93 -11.20 -1.85
C LEU A 124 -9.36 -12.62 -1.83
N GLY A 125 -10.01 -13.51 -2.55
CA GLY A 125 -9.50 -14.86 -2.80
C GLY A 125 -8.24 -14.84 -3.67
N LEU A 126 -7.46 -15.93 -3.59
CA LEU A 126 -6.28 -16.08 -4.43
C LEU A 126 -6.67 -16.37 -5.88
N ILE A 127 -5.85 -15.85 -6.81
CA ILE A 127 -5.91 -16.26 -8.22
C ILE A 127 -5.04 -17.51 -8.39
N LEU A 128 -5.65 -18.57 -8.86
CA LEU A 128 -5.05 -19.87 -9.10
C LEU A 128 -4.89 -20.12 -10.60
N ASP A 129 -4.04 -21.04 -11.00
CA ASP A 129 -4.01 -21.51 -12.38
C ASP A 129 -5.29 -22.27 -12.77
N ALA A 130 -5.38 -22.69 -14.01
CA ALA A 130 -6.56 -23.40 -14.53
C ALA A 130 -6.84 -24.72 -13.78
N GLU A 131 -5.81 -25.35 -13.25
CA GLU A 131 -5.89 -26.58 -12.44
C GLU A 131 -6.21 -26.31 -10.97
N GLY A 132 -6.29 -25.04 -10.56
CA GLY A 132 -6.57 -24.65 -9.18
C GLY A 132 -5.35 -24.68 -8.25
N LYS A 133 -4.13 -24.62 -8.81
CA LYS A 133 -2.90 -24.52 -8.03
C LYS A 133 -2.45 -23.07 -7.90
N LYS A 134 -1.82 -22.74 -6.77
CA LYS A 134 -1.22 -21.41 -6.56
C LYS A 134 -0.14 -21.16 -7.61
N MET A 135 -0.24 -20.02 -8.30
CA MET A 135 0.75 -19.57 -9.28
C MET A 135 2.07 -19.23 -8.58
N SER A 136 3.19 -19.64 -9.17
CA SER A 136 4.53 -19.27 -8.71
C SER A 136 5.54 -19.28 -9.84
N LYS A 137 6.56 -18.41 -9.78
CA LYS A 137 7.64 -18.35 -10.76
C LYS A 137 8.38 -19.68 -10.85
N SER A 138 8.62 -20.33 -9.72
CA SER A 138 9.35 -21.61 -9.65
C SER A 138 8.61 -22.78 -10.31
N ARG A 139 7.28 -22.69 -10.43
CA ARG A 139 6.44 -23.72 -11.09
C ARG A 139 6.19 -23.43 -12.57
N GLY A 140 6.50 -22.23 -13.04
CA GLY A 140 6.26 -21.82 -14.42
C GLY A 140 4.78 -21.72 -14.80
N ASN A 141 3.86 -21.67 -13.83
CA ASN A 141 2.41 -21.59 -14.06
C ASN A 141 1.82 -20.19 -13.86
N ILE A 142 2.67 -19.16 -13.97
CA ILE A 142 2.23 -17.77 -13.91
C ILE A 142 1.64 -17.39 -15.27
N VAL A 143 0.49 -16.72 -15.24
CA VAL A 143 -0.09 -16.03 -16.39
C VAL A 143 0.37 -14.58 -16.36
N ASP A 144 1.02 -14.13 -17.43
CA ASP A 144 1.37 -12.73 -17.60
C ASP A 144 0.10 -11.94 -18.04
N PRO A 145 -0.38 -10.97 -17.27
CA PRO A 145 -1.54 -10.20 -17.66
C PRO A 145 -1.34 -9.40 -18.96
N TRP A 146 -0.10 -9.04 -19.31
CA TRP A 146 0.21 -8.33 -20.56
C TRP A 146 -0.13 -9.12 -21.80
N ASP A 147 -0.06 -10.46 -21.74
CA ASP A 147 -0.50 -11.31 -22.86
C ASP A 147 -1.97 -11.12 -23.18
N HIS A 148 -2.81 -10.96 -22.16
CA HIS A 148 -4.24 -10.69 -22.29
C HIS A 148 -4.53 -9.23 -22.62
N PHE A 149 -3.81 -8.29 -22.01
CA PHE A 149 -3.97 -6.87 -22.31
C PHE A 149 -3.68 -6.57 -23.78
N ASN A 150 -2.69 -7.22 -24.36
CA ASN A 150 -2.31 -7.03 -25.75
C ASN A 150 -3.26 -7.72 -26.74
N ARG A 151 -3.95 -8.80 -26.34
CA ARG A 151 -4.86 -9.58 -27.23
C ARG A 151 -6.31 -9.19 -27.08
N GLU A 152 -6.82 -9.22 -25.86
CA GLU A 152 -8.26 -9.02 -25.56
C GLU A 152 -8.54 -7.62 -24.99
N GLY A 153 -7.51 -6.90 -24.57
CA GLY A 153 -7.61 -5.60 -23.92
C GLY A 153 -7.72 -5.67 -22.39
N ALA A 154 -7.28 -4.61 -21.73
CA ALA A 154 -7.28 -4.53 -20.27
C ALA A 154 -8.71 -4.57 -19.70
N ASP A 155 -9.67 -3.95 -20.36
CA ASP A 155 -11.06 -3.90 -19.89
C ASP A 155 -11.73 -5.28 -19.90
N ALA A 156 -11.48 -6.10 -20.92
CA ALA A 156 -12.00 -7.48 -20.96
C ALA A 156 -11.40 -8.33 -19.82
N THR A 157 -10.10 -8.18 -19.58
CA THR A 157 -9.41 -8.88 -18.48
C THR A 157 -9.97 -8.44 -17.12
N ARG A 158 -10.11 -7.13 -16.89
CA ARG A 158 -10.69 -6.59 -15.63
C ARG A 158 -12.12 -7.05 -15.43
N TRP A 159 -12.94 -7.01 -16.49
CA TRP A 159 -14.34 -7.47 -16.42
C TRP A 159 -14.41 -8.94 -16.05
N TYR A 160 -13.60 -9.78 -16.70
CA TYR A 160 -13.51 -11.20 -16.36
C TYR A 160 -13.15 -11.39 -14.89
N MET A 161 -12.14 -10.70 -14.39
CA MET A 161 -11.67 -10.84 -13.01
C MET A 161 -12.74 -10.51 -11.96
N VAL A 162 -13.62 -9.53 -12.24
CA VAL A 162 -14.68 -9.14 -11.29
C VAL A 162 -15.99 -9.91 -11.45
N THR A 163 -16.17 -10.62 -12.59
CA THR A 163 -17.44 -11.33 -12.88
C THR A 163 -17.33 -12.85 -12.86
N ALA A 164 -16.12 -13.40 -12.89
CA ALA A 164 -15.91 -14.85 -12.97
C ALA A 164 -16.22 -15.61 -11.68
N GLY A 165 -16.39 -14.91 -10.56
CA GLY A 165 -16.72 -15.53 -9.27
C GLY A 165 -16.92 -14.50 -8.15
N ALA A 166 -17.24 -14.97 -6.97
CA ALA A 166 -17.33 -14.13 -5.78
C ALA A 166 -15.90 -13.64 -5.41
N PRO A 167 -15.71 -12.35 -5.09
CA PRO A 167 -14.38 -11.77 -4.90
C PRO A 167 -13.59 -12.40 -3.73
N TRP A 168 -14.27 -12.91 -2.72
CA TRP A 168 -13.64 -13.60 -1.58
C TRP A 168 -13.31 -15.07 -1.82
N SER A 169 -13.74 -15.65 -2.96
CA SER A 169 -13.46 -17.03 -3.31
C SER A 169 -12.21 -17.12 -4.20
N PRO A 170 -11.43 -18.19 -4.11
CA PRO A 170 -10.33 -18.42 -5.04
C PRO A 170 -10.84 -18.49 -6.48
N LEU A 171 -10.20 -17.73 -7.37
CA LEU A 171 -10.51 -17.70 -8.80
C LEU A 171 -9.54 -18.61 -9.54
N LYS A 172 -10.03 -19.64 -10.24
CA LYS A 172 -9.25 -20.35 -11.25
C LYS A 172 -9.21 -19.51 -12.51
N PHE A 173 -8.04 -18.99 -12.83
CA PHE A 173 -7.89 -18.14 -14.01
C PHE A 173 -7.89 -18.99 -15.28
N ASP A 174 -8.84 -18.70 -16.15
CA ASP A 174 -8.97 -19.33 -17.47
C ASP A 174 -8.81 -18.28 -18.58
N SER A 175 -7.78 -18.43 -19.38
CA SER A 175 -7.51 -17.57 -20.55
C SER A 175 -8.67 -17.57 -21.56
N ASN A 176 -9.40 -18.70 -21.70
CA ASN A 176 -10.56 -18.75 -22.56
C ASN A 176 -11.71 -17.90 -22.00
N GLY A 177 -11.86 -17.83 -20.68
CA GLY A 177 -12.86 -16.99 -20.03
C GLY A 177 -12.67 -15.49 -20.34
N VAL A 178 -11.43 -15.02 -20.40
CA VAL A 178 -11.12 -13.63 -20.83
C VAL A 178 -11.55 -13.41 -22.28
N ARG A 179 -11.20 -14.35 -23.17
CA ARG A 179 -11.56 -14.29 -24.59
C ARG A 179 -13.08 -14.32 -24.81
N GLU A 180 -13.77 -15.17 -24.06
CA GLU A 180 -15.23 -15.22 -24.11
C GLU A 180 -15.87 -13.93 -23.60
N THR A 181 -15.34 -13.33 -22.55
CA THR A 181 -15.76 -12.04 -22.02
C THR A 181 -15.60 -10.94 -23.08
N TYR A 182 -14.45 -10.89 -23.74
CA TYR A 182 -14.24 -9.97 -24.86
C TYR A 182 -15.29 -10.16 -25.97
N ALA A 183 -15.49 -11.39 -26.42
CA ALA A 183 -16.41 -11.69 -27.52
C ALA A 183 -17.89 -11.42 -27.15
N LYS A 184 -18.33 -11.87 -25.98
CA LYS A 184 -19.75 -11.79 -25.59
C LYS A 184 -20.15 -10.40 -25.08
N MET A 185 -19.26 -9.68 -24.42
CA MET A 185 -19.57 -8.37 -23.84
C MET A 185 -19.07 -7.23 -24.73
N PHE A 186 -17.77 -7.13 -24.94
CA PHE A 186 -17.17 -5.95 -25.56
C PHE A 186 -17.42 -5.86 -27.06
N LEU A 187 -17.30 -6.97 -27.82
CA LEU A 187 -17.66 -6.97 -29.25
C LEU A 187 -19.14 -6.74 -29.48
N THR A 188 -19.99 -7.28 -28.61
CA THR A 188 -21.44 -7.05 -28.71
C THR A 188 -21.78 -5.58 -28.47
N LEU A 189 -21.22 -4.98 -27.41
CA LEU A 189 -21.41 -3.57 -27.12
C LEU A 189 -20.90 -2.68 -28.26
N TRP A 190 -19.70 -2.98 -28.77
CA TRP A 190 -19.13 -2.26 -29.91
C TRP A 190 -20.02 -2.35 -31.17
N ASN A 191 -20.52 -3.53 -31.47
CA ASN A 191 -21.40 -3.71 -32.64
C ASN A 191 -22.74 -2.97 -32.51
N ILE A 192 -23.31 -2.94 -31.29
CA ILE A 192 -24.52 -2.16 -31.01
C ILE A 192 -24.25 -0.66 -31.18
N TYR A 193 -23.16 -0.17 -30.62
CA TYR A 193 -22.76 1.23 -30.77
C TYR A 193 -22.51 1.59 -32.24
N LYS A 194 -21.74 0.75 -32.95
CA LYS A 194 -21.44 0.98 -34.37
C LYS A 194 -22.71 1.00 -35.21
N PHE A 195 -23.61 0.05 -35.00
CA PHE A 195 -24.90 0.01 -35.69
C PHE A 195 -25.68 1.32 -35.45
N HIS A 196 -25.81 1.74 -34.20
CA HIS A 196 -26.49 2.99 -33.86
C HIS A 196 -25.81 4.19 -34.53
N ALA A 197 -24.50 4.32 -34.43
CA ALA A 197 -23.76 5.46 -34.97
C ALA A 197 -23.86 5.55 -36.50
N ASP A 198 -23.72 4.41 -37.20
CA ASP A 198 -23.80 4.37 -38.67
C ASP A 198 -25.19 4.80 -39.16
N TYR A 199 -26.27 4.30 -38.54
CA TYR A 199 -27.63 4.64 -38.96
C TYR A 199 -28.07 6.03 -38.50
N ALA A 200 -27.66 6.47 -37.29
CA ALA A 200 -27.93 7.84 -36.84
C ALA A 200 -27.28 8.86 -37.80
N ALA A 201 -26.05 8.58 -38.25
CA ALA A 201 -25.37 9.43 -39.22
C ALA A 201 -26.10 9.48 -40.60
N LEU A 202 -26.67 8.34 -41.05
CA LEU A 202 -27.43 8.28 -42.28
C LEU A 202 -28.77 9.04 -42.19
N ASP A 203 -29.43 8.96 -41.04
CA ASP A 203 -30.72 9.58 -40.79
C ASP A 203 -30.61 11.07 -40.37
N GLY A 204 -29.37 11.59 -40.17
CA GLY A 204 -29.14 12.96 -39.75
C GLY A 204 -29.52 13.25 -38.29
N PHE A 205 -29.50 12.22 -37.47
CA PHE A 205 -29.86 12.29 -36.04
C PHE A 205 -28.68 12.71 -35.15
#